data_e3c15c7b8930658a428b7dcb8741efd7
#
_entry.id   e3c15c7b8930658a428b7dcb8741efd7
#
_cell.length_a   1.000
_cell.length_b   1.000
_cell.length_c   1.000
_cell.angle_alpha   90.00
_cell.angle_beta   90.00
_cell.angle_gamma   90.00
#
_symmetry.space_group_name_H-M   'P 1'
#
loop_
_entity.id
_entity.type
_entity.pdbx_description
1 polymer ?
#
loop_
_entity_poly.entity_id
_entity_poly.type
_entity_poly.pdbx_seq_one_letter_code
_entity_poly.pdbx_strand_id
1 'polypeptide(L)' 'AAGAEDVNAKTKGGLTSLDFAIQRKHPETADLLRKHGGKTSEELKAAGK' A
#
# COMPACT_ATOMS: atom_id res chain seq x y z
N ALA A 1 11.53 8.11 -11.96
CA ALA A 1 10.52 8.49 -11.07
C ALA A 1 9.89 7.28 -10.43
N ALA A 2 10.01 7.25 -9.21
CA ALA A 2 9.68 6.04 -8.50
C ALA A 2 8.35 6.12 -7.78
N GLY A 3 7.71 7.24 -7.84
CA GLY A 3 6.56 7.47 -6.99
C GLY A 3 5.47 6.43 -7.10
N ALA A 4 4.94 6.24 -8.29
CA ALA A 4 3.78 5.39 -8.47
C ALA A 4 4.11 3.93 -8.18
N GLU A 5 5.30 3.51 -8.55
CA GLU A 5 5.68 2.11 -8.33
C GLU A 5 5.91 1.82 -6.87
N ASP A 6 6.48 2.79 -6.17
CA ASP A 6 6.81 2.58 -4.77
C ASP A 6 5.59 2.52 -3.88
N VAL A 7 4.49 3.08 -4.35
CA VAL A 7 3.26 3.07 -3.55
C VAL A 7 2.84 1.65 -3.22
N ASN A 8 3.05 0.74 -4.15
CA ASN A 8 2.64 -0.64 -3.96
C ASN A 8 3.82 -1.58 -3.71
N ALA A 9 4.98 -1.03 -3.45
CA ALA A 9 6.15 -1.85 -3.18
C ALA A 9 5.97 -2.55 -1.83
N LYS A 10 6.34 -3.80 -1.77
CA LYS A 10 6.21 -4.57 -0.56
C LYS A 10 7.48 -4.51 0.27
N THR A 11 7.31 -4.48 1.57
CA THR A 11 8.44 -4.56 2.47
C THR A 11 8.87 -6.01 2.62
N LYS A 12 9.89 -6.20 3.44
CA LYS A 12 10.39 -7.55 3.70
C LYS A 12 9.31 -8.48 4.21
N GLY A 13 8.37 -7.94 4.96
CA GLY A 13 7.29 -8.74 5.50
C GLY A 13 6.15 -8.97 4.52
N GLY A 14 6.28 -8.46 3.30
CA GLY A 14 5.23 -8.60 2.32
C GLY A 14 4.12 -7.59 2.47
N LEU A 15 4.38 -6.51 3.16
CA LEU A 15 3.39 -5.47 3.39
C LEU A 15 3.66 -4.28 2.49
N THR A 16 2.60 -3.67 2.02
CA THR A 16 2.73 -2.42 1.28
C THR A 16 2.69 -1.25 2.24
N SER A 17 2.97 -0.06 1.71
CA SER A 17 2.89 1.14 2.52
C SER A 17 1.50 1.32 3.09
N LEU A 18 0.48 0.99 2.31
CA LEU A 18 -0.89 1.10 2.77
C LEU A 18 -1.15 0.15 3.93
N ASP A 19 -0.67 -1.08 3.82
CA ASP A 19 -0.78 -2.02 4.93
C ASP A 19 -0.18 -1.44 6.19
N PHE A 20 0.99 -0.87 6.05
CA PHE A 20 1.69 -0.28 7.17
C PHE A 20 0.87 0.83 7.80
N ALA A 21 0.32 1.71 6.96
CA ALA A 21 -0.47 2.82 7.45
C ALA A 21 -1.68 2.32 8.23
N ILE A 22 -2.30 1.27 7.74
CA ILE A 22 -3.46 0.71 8.41
C ILE A 22 -3.07 0.10 9.74
N GLN A 23 -1.98 -0.63 9.75
CA GLN A 23 -1.51 -1.27 10.99
C GLN A 23 -1.17 -0.25 12.05
N ARG A 24 -0.60 0.86 11.62
CA ARG A 24 -0.19 1.91 12.55
C ARG A 24 -1.32 2.86 12.87
N LYS A 25 -2.49 2.60 12.32
CA LYS A 25 -3.66 3.43 12.54
C LYS A 25 -3.44 4.86 12.09
N HIS A 26 -2.96 4.97 10.87
CA HIS A 26 -2.78 6.26 10.22
C HIS A 26 -3.81 6.40 9.10
N PRO A 27 -5.05 6.69 9.44
CA PRO A 27 -6.10 6.71 8.42
C PRO A 27 -5.88 7.78 7.35
N GLU A 28 -5.33 8.91 7.73
CA GLU A 28 -5.08 9.97 6.76
C GLU A 28 -4.03 9.53 5.74
N THR A 29 -2.99 8.90 6.23
CA THR A 29 -1.94 8.41 5.35
C THR A 29 -2.48 7.31 4.45
N ALA A 30 -3.30 6.43 5.02
CA ALA A 30 -3.89 5.36 4.24
C ALA A 30 -4.77 5.92 3.13
N ASP A 31 -5.56 6.92 3.44
CA ASP A 31 -6.40 7.56 2.44
C ASP A 31 -5.57 8.17 1.33
N LEU A 32 -4.51 8.85 1.72
CA LEU A 32 -3.64 9.50 0.76
C LEU A 32 -3.02 8.47 -0.19
N LEU A 33 -2.58 7.37 0.38
CA LEU A 33 -1.98 6.32 -0.44
C LEU A 33 -2.99 5.73 -1.41
N ARG A 34 -4.22 5.54 -0.96
CA ARG A 34 -5.26 5.03 -1.84
C ARG A 34 -5.54 5.99 -2.98
N LYS A 35 -5.49 7.27 -2.69
CA LYS A 35 -5.69 8.29 -3.72
C LYS A 35 -4.65 8.16 -4.82
N HIS A 36 -3.46 7.75 -4.44
CA HIS A 36 -2.36 7.61 -5.39
C HIS A 36 -2.25 6.19 -5.94
N GLY A 37 -3.28 5.40 -5.74
CA GLY A 37 -3.26 4.05 -6.28
C GLY A 37 -2.68 3.02 -5.34
N GLY A 38 -2.49 3.35 -4.08
CA GLY A 38 -1.94 2.41 -3.12
C GLY A 38 -2.93 1.30 -2.83
N LYS A 39 -2.39 0.13 -2.54
CA LYS A 39 -3.22 -1.02 -2.22
C LYS A 39 -2.54 -1.84 -1.14
N THR A 40 -3.35 -2.58 -0.41
CA THR A 40 -2.79 -3.51 0.57
C THR A 40 -2.27 -4.75 -0.14
N SER A 41 -1.48 -5.53 0.60
CA SER A 41 -0.95 -6.74 0.02
C SER A 41 -2.08 -7.69 -0.36
N GLU A 42 -3.13 -7.71 0.42
CA GLU A 42 -4.28 -8.55 0.09
C GLU A 42 -4.95 -8.10 -1.20
N GLU A 43 -5.07 -6.81 -1.38
CA GLU A 43 -5.68 -6.28 -2.59
C GLU A 43 -4.83 -6.59 -3.81
N LEU A 44 -3.53 -6.46 -3.65
CA LEU A 44 -2.62 -6.78 -4.75
C LEU A 44 -2.70 -8.25 -5.11
N LYS A 45 -2.81 -9.08 -4.10
CA LYS A 45 -2.91 -10.51 -4.31
C LYS A 45 -4.19 -10.85 -5.07
N ALA A 46 -5.28 -10.24 -4.66
CA ALA A 46 -6.56 -10.50 -5.31
C ALA A 46 -6.56 -10.00 -6.75
N ALA A 47 -5.94 -8.85 -6.97
CA ALA A 47 -5.92 -8.27 -8.31
C ALA A 47 -4.93 -8.98 -9.21
N GLY A 48 -3.88 -9.53 -8.62
CA GLY A 48 -2.81 -10.12 -9.40
C GLY A 48 -3.05 -11.53 -9.84
N LYS A 49 -4.15 -12.11 -9.47
CA LYS A 49 -4.35 -13.50 -9.81
C LYS A 49 -4.62 -13.72 -11.33
#